data_01216a29ed5a80af01faff6135bb7069
#
_entry.id   01216a29ed5a80af01faff6135bb7069
#
_cell.length_a   1.000
_cell.length_b   1.000
_cell.length_c   1.000
_cell.angle_alpha   90.00
_cell.angle_beta   90.00
_cell.angle_gamma   90.00
#
_symmetry.space_group_name_H-M   'P 1'
#
loop_
_entity.id
_entity.type
_entity.pdbx_description
1 polymer ?
#
loop_
_entity_poly.entity_id
_entity_poly.type
_entity_poly.pdbx_seq_one_letter_code
_entity_poly.pdbx_strand_id
1 'polypeptide(L)'
;MRREITVAAEARVLRGKNEARRLRQRGLIPAIVYGAFKEPMAVAVSPKEVERILHSKSGHNTIFEVGVQGGETTPAMVVDWQYDPVKDTLLHVDLKRIDLTKRIVVSVPVITQGESRGVKEQDGLLELVTREVMIECLPDDIPEHFTLDVTELMMGQSIRAGDIPLAPEIKLMSSPDNVIAHVVALRQIEEPAAAVTPEAAAPEAGAGATTAEPEVIKKGKKEEEAAAEETKGKKK
;
A
#
# COMPACT_ATOMS: atom_id res chain seq x y z
N MET A 1 21.91 13.49 -0.77
CA MET A 1 21.86 14.79 -1.48
C MET A 1 20.48 15.38 -1.33
N ARG A 2 20.36 16.49 -0.62
CA ARG A 2 19.08 17.24 -0.55
C ARG A 2 18.76 17.73 -1.97
N ARG A 3 17.67 17.24 -2.55
CA ARG A 3 17.07 17.93 -3.68
C ARG A 3 16.18 19.02 -3.08
N GLU A 4 16.46 20.27 -3.39
CA GLU A 4 15.60 21.42 -3.06
C GLU A 4 14.29 21.32 -3.87
N ILE A 5 13.49 20.29 -3.55
CA ILE A 5 12.15 20.15 -4.11
C ILE A 5 11.23 20.90 -3.15
N THR A 6 10.67 22.01 -3.61
CA THR A 6 9.68 22.75 -2.83
C THR A 6 8.29 22.38 -3.33
N VAL A 7 7.43 21.95 -2.43
CA VAL A 7 6.01 21.66 -2.70
C VAL A 7 5.19 22.82 -2.21
N ALA A 8 4.46 23.45 -3.13
CA ALA A 8 3.55 24.52 -2.78
C ALA A 8 2.27 23.95 -2.13
N ALA A 9 1.94 24.44 -0.93
CA ALA A 9 0.78 24.02 -0.17
C ALA A 9 -0.14 25.20 0.14
N GLU A 10 -1.44 25.05 -0.09
CA GLU A 10 -2.46 26.04 0.28
C GLU A 10 -3.13 25.61 1.59
N ALA A 11 -3.21 26.53 2.57
CA ALA A 11 -3.88 26.25 3.83
C ALA A 11 -5.40 26.07 3.62
N ARG A 12 -6.00 25.03 4.22
CA ARG A 12 -7.42 24.73 4.11
C ARG A 12 -8.14 24.97 5.43
N VAL A 13 -9.16 25.83 5.39
CA VAL A 13 -10.08 26.04 6.50
C VAL A 13 -11.25 25.06 6.45
N LEU A 14 -11.81 24.85 5.24
CA LEU A 14 -12.95 23.97 5.04
C LEU A 14 -12.51 22.49 4.97
N ARG A 15 -13.20 21.67 5.74
CA ARG A 15 -12.95 20.21 5.87
C ARG A 15 -14.21 19.43 5.49
N GLY A 16 -14.06 18.14 5.23
CA GLY A 16 -15.16 17.21 4.98
C GLY A 16 -15.20 16.65 3.57
N LYS A 17 -16.08 15.63 3.36
CA LYS A 17 -16.18 14.83 2.14
C LYS A 17 -16.43 15.65 0.87
N ASN A 18 -17.37 16.60 0.95
CA ASN A 18 -17.76 17.39 -0.21
C ASN A 18 -16.64 18.35 -0.65
N GLU A 19 -15.96 18.98 0.29
CA GLU A 19 -14.83 19.87 0.00
C GLU A 19 -13.64 19.11 -0.56
N ALA A 20 -13.30 17.95 -0.01
CA ALA A 20 -12.25 17.09 -0.56
C ALA A 20 -12.56 16.67 -2.01
N ARG A 21 -13.84 16.37 -2.34
CA ARG A 21 -14.26 16.05 -3.70
C ARG A 21 -14.12 17.23 -4.65
N ARG A 22 -14.54 18.45 -4.22
CA ARG A 22 -14.40 19.67 -5.02
C ARG A 22 -12.93 20.01 -5.28
N LEU A 23 -12.08 19.81 -4.27
CA LEU A 23 -10.65 20.04 -4.38
C LEU A 23 -10.02 19.15 -5.46
N ARG A 24 -10.33 17.84 -5.43
CA ARG A 24 -9.83 16.90 -6.45
C ARG A 24 -10.33 17.22 -7.86
N GLN A 25 -11.54 17.77 -7.98
CA GLN A 25 -12.06 18.27 -9.28
C GLN A 25 -11.29 19.47 -9.81
N ARG A 26 -10.68 20.28 -8.91
CA ARG A 26 -9.80 21.42 -9.27
C ARG A 26 -8.37 20.98 -9.58
N GLY A 27 -8.06 19.68 -9.49
CA GLY A 27 -6.73 19.15 -9.72
C GLY A 27 -5.77 19.28 -8.53
N LEU A 28 -6.29 19.54 -7.33
CA LEU A 28 -5.54 19.57 -6.08
C LEU A 28 -5.95 18.38 -5.20
N ILE A 29 -5.04 17.90 -4.37
CA ILE A 29 -5.32 16.84 -3.41
C ILE A 29 -5.28 17.36 -1.98
N PRO A 30 -6.17 16.85 -1.10
CA PRO A 30 -6.09 17.13 0.32
C PRO A 30 -4.87 16.43 0.92
N ALA A 31 -4.15 17.16 1.77
CA ALA A 31 -3.05 16.65 2.55
C ALA A 31 -3.12 17.17 3.99
N ILE A 32 -2.41 16.50 4.88
CA ILE A 32 -2.25 16.90 6.27
C ILE A 32 -0.75 17.04 6.55
N VAL A 33 -0.36 18.16 7.15
CA VAL A 33 1.03 18.40 7.60
C VAL A 33 1.04 18.37 9.12
N TYR A 34 1.76 17.45 9.74
CA TYR A 34 1.86 17.31 11.20
C TYR A 34 3.30 17.06 11.64
N GLY A 35 3.56 17.07 12.93
CA GLY A 35 4.87 16.81 13.52
C GLY A 35 5.64 18.07 13.95
N ALA A 36 6.87 17.88 14.43
CA ALA A 36 7.77 18.93 14.95
C ALA A 36 7.14 19.80 16.05
N PHE A 37 6.28 19.22 16.91
CA PHE A 37 5.58 19.91 18.01
C PHE A 37 4.74 21.13 17.60
N LYS A 38 4.44 21.27 16.29
CA LYS A 38 3.51 22.27 15.77
C LYS A 38 2.15 21.65 15.53
N GLU A 39 1.09 22.45 15.59
CA GLU A 39 -0.26 22.00 15.33
C GLU A 39 -0.43 21.38 13.93
N PRO A 40 -1.23 20.30 13.81
CA PRO A 40 -1.55 19.70 12.53
C PRO A 40 -2.33 20.68 11.64
N MET A 41 -1.90 20.85 10.41
CA MET A 41 -2.49 21.73 9.44
C MET A 41 -3.04 20.97 8.24
N ALA A 42 -4.31 21.22 7.88
CA ALA A 42 -4.87 20.68 6.65
C ALA A 42 -4.47 21.60 5.49
N VAL A 43 -3.92 21.00 4.44
CA VAL A 43 -3.43 21.72 3.25
C VAL A 43 -3.97 21.08 1.98
N ALA A 44 -3.86 21.82 0.88
CA ALA A 44 -4.07 21.34 -0.48
C ALA A 44 -2.75 21.41 -1.23
N VAL A 45 -2.38 20.33 -1.92
CA VAL A 45 -1.12 20.24 -2.67
C VAL A 45 -1.37 19.76 -4.10
N SER A 46 -0.42 20.05 -4.99
CA SER A 46 -0.46 19.58 -6.37
C SER A 46 -0.09 18.09 -6.43
N PRO A 47 -0.93 17.21 -7.02
CA PRO A 47 -0.61 15.79 -7.16
C PRO A 47 0.68 15.56 -7.94
N LYS A 48 0.92 16.34 -8.99
CA LYS A 48 2.10 16.19 -9.87
C LYS A 48 3.44 16.38 -9.14
N GLU A 49 3.49 17.30 -8.17
CA GLU A 49 4.70 17.52 -7.37
C GLU A 49 4.96 16.37 -6.42
N VAL A 50 3.90 15.87 -5.77
CA VAL A 50 3.99 14.73 -4.85
C VAL A 50 4.31 13.45 -5.58
N GLU A 51 3.67 13.16 -6.72
CA GLU A 51 3.97 12.00 -7.56
C GLU A 51 5.43 12.00 -8.03
N ARG A 52 5.97 13.17 -8.41
CA ARG A 52 7.39 13.30 -8.78
C ARG A 52 8.33 12.91 -7.61
N ILE A 53 7.94 13.21 -6.37
CA ILE A 53 8.68 12.83 -5.18
C ILE A 53 8.57 11.32 -4.96
N LEU A 54 7.34 10.76 -5.00
CA LEU A 54 7.10 9.33 -4.77
C LEU A 54 7.79 8.44 -5.82
N HIS A 55 7.88 8.91 -7.07
CA HIS A 55 8.59 8.20 -8.15
C HIS A 55 10.11 8.51 -8.20
N SER A 56 10.65 9.28 -7.27
CA SER A 56 12.10 9.48 -7.14
C SER A 56 12.79 8.20 -6.65
N LYS A 57 14.10 8.11 -6.78
CA LYS A 57 14.88 6.94 -6.32
C LYS A 57 14.74 6.69 -4.83
N SER A 58 14.68 7.75 -4.03
CA SER A 58 14.48 7.66 -2.58
C SER A 58 13.02 7.50 -2.17
N GLY A 59 12.07 7.54 -3.14
CA GLY A 59 10.65 7.36 -2.92
C GLY A 59 10.07 8.28 -1.84
N HIS A 60 9.26 7.71 -0.96
CA HIS A 60 8.62 8.41 0.17
C HIS A 60 9.62 8.92 1.23
N ASN A 61 10.84 8.38 1.27
CA ASN A 61 11.90 8.80 2.18
C ASN A 61 12.61 10.09 1.75
N THR A 62 12.20 10.69 0.63
CA THR A 62 12.73 11.97 0.16
C THR A 62 12.32 13.10 1.10
N ILE A 63 13.32 13.86 1.58
CA ILE A 63 13.08 15.09 2.35
C ILE A 63 12.94 16.24 1.37
N PHE A 64 11.87 17.00 1.51
CA PHE A 64 11.56 18.17 0.70
C PHE A 64 11.01 19.32 1.54
N GLU A 65 10.96 20.50 0.98
CA GLU A 65 10.41 21.66 1.65
C GLU A 65 8.94 21.86 1.30
N VAL A 66 8.10 22.03 2.32
CA VAL A 66 6.68 22.38 2.15
C VAL A 66 6.53 23.86 2.43
N GLY A 67 6.26 24.64 1.37
CA GLY A 67 5.93 26.06 1.46
C GLY A 67 4.42 26.25 1.59
N VAL A 68 3.93 26.61 2.77
CA VAL A 68 2.51 26.93 2.96
C VAL A 68 2.28 28.39 2.58
N GLN A 69 1.29 28.68 1.73
CA GLN A 69 0.94 30.06 1.36
C GLN A 69 0.58 30.88 2.61
N GLY A 70 1.36 31.94 2.85
CA GLY A 70 1.21 32.80 4.04
C GLY A 70 1.82 32.23 5.33
N GLY A 71 2.60 31.16 5.24
CA GLY A 71 3.27 30.50 6.37
C GLY A 71 4.76 30.27 6.15
N GLU A 72 5.36 29.56 7.08
CA GLU A 72 6.78 29.18 7.03
C GLU A 72 7.01 27.99 6.10
N THR A 73 8.14 27.99 5.40
CA THR A 73 8.65 26.80 4.70
C THR A 73 9.25 25.86 5.74
N THR A 74 8.81 24.61 5.74
CA THR A 74 9.29 23.60 6.70
C THR A 74 9.71 22.32 6.00
N PRO A 75 10.82 21.67 6.43
CA PRO A 75 11.21 20.38 5.89
C PRO A 75 10.20 19.31 6.30
N ALA A 76 9.80 18.48 5.35
CA ALA A 76 8.84 17.41 5.53
C ALA A 76 9.19 16.19 4.68
N MET A 77 8.60 15.05 5.03
CA MET A 77 8.62 13.82 4.24
C MET A 77 7.20 13.28 4.07
N VAL A 78 7.00 12.42 3.08
CA VAL A 78 5.76 11.67 2.90
C VAL A 78 5.78 10.47 3.85
N VAL A 79 4.73 10.28 4.64
CA VAL A 79 4.59 9.11 5.53
C VAL A 79 3.59 8.13 4.97
N ASP A 80 2.46 8.64 4.47
CA ASP A 80 1.40 7.80 3.90
C ASP A 80 0.76 8.50 2.70
N TRP A 81 0.25 7.68 1.78
CA TRP A 81 -0.44 8.17 0.59
C TRP A 81 -1.51 7.18 0.14
N GLN A 82 -2.54 7.69 -0.48
CA GLN A 82 -3.66 6.90 -0.96
C GLN A 82 -3.86 7.13 -2.45
N TYR A 83 -3.94 6.04 -3.22
CA TYR A 83 -4.30 6.04 -4.63
C TYR A 83 -5.73 5.54 -4.84
N ASP A 84 -6.36 6.03 -5.90
CA ASP A 84 -7.58 5.44 -6.43
C ASP A 84 -7.19 4.16 -7.20
N PRO A 85 -7.68 2.96 -6.80
CA PRO A 85 -7.26 1.70 -7.42
C PRO A 85 -7.71 1.53 -8.88
N VAL A 86 -8.66 2.34 -9.34
CA VAL A 86 -9.19 2.26 -10.72
C VAL A 86 -8.54 3.28 -11.64
N LYS A 87 -8.31 4.50 -11.13
CA LYS A 87 -7.80 5.63 -11.92
C LYS A 87 -6.32 5.87 -11.73
N ASP A 88 -5.71 5.20 -10.77
CA ASP A 88 -4.31 5.40 -10.36
C ASP A 88 -3.96 6.87 -10.08
N THR A 89 -4.93 7.60 -9.52
CA THR A 89 -4.77 9.01 -9.14
C THR A 89 -4.59 9.14 -7.65
N LEU A 90 -3.69 10.02 -7.23
CA LEU A 90 -3.41 10.30 -5.82
C LEU A 90 -4.63 10.97 -5.16
N LEU A 91 -5.11 10.39 -4.05
CA LEU A 91 -6.31 10.85 -3.33
C LEU A 91 -5.98 11.65 -2.08
N HIS A 92 -4.98 11.24 -1.32
CA HIS A 92 -4.57 11.84 -0.05
C HIS A 92 -3.08 11.65 0.18
N VAL A 93 -2.46 12.57 0.90
CA VAL A 93 -1.06 12.47 1.32
C VAL A 93 -0.91 12.98 2.74
N ASP A 94 -0.17 12.23 3.54
CA ASP A 94 0.24 12.58 4.88
C ASP A 94 1.69 13.04 4.88
N LEU A 95 1.90 14.28 5.31
CA LEU A 95 3.20 14.93 5.36
C LEU A 95 3.63 15.13 6.81
N LYS A 96 4.78 14.62 7.17
CA LYS A 96 5.36 14.77 8.50
C LYS A 96 6.50 15.79 8.44
N ARG A 97 6.39 16.84 9.27
CA ARG A 97 7.49 17.79 9.47
C ARG A 97 8.65 17.10 10.18
N ILE A 98 9.86 17.36 9.75
CA ILE A 98 11.06 16.75 10.26
C ILE A 98 11.93 17.78 10.94
N ASP A 99 12.45 17.41 12.13
CA ASP A 99 13.52 18.12 12.79
C ASP A 99 14.85 17.47 12.37
N LEU A 100 15.72 18.20 11.68
CA LEU A 100 16.98 17.69 11.14
C LEU A 100 17.96 17.19 12.23
N THR A 101 17.76 17.59 13.47
CA THR A 101 18.62 17.25 14.61
C THR A 101 18.16 15.98 15.35
N LYS A 102 16.97 15.46 15.04
CA LYS A 102 16.40 14.30 15.73
C LYS A 102 16.44 13.07 14.87
N ARG A 103 16.69 11.93 15.51
CA ARG A 103 16.55 10.63 14.85
C ARG A 103 15.09 10.36 14.52
N ILE A 104 14.87 9.77 13.38
CA ILE A 104 13.55 9.39 12.89
C ILE A 104 13.53 7.91 12.54
N VAL A 105 12.36 7.30 12.69
CA VAL A 105 12.12 5.93 12.21
C VAL A 105 11.49 6.02 10.84
N VAL A 106 12.11 5.33 9.88
CA VAL A 106 11.69 5.29 8.48
C VAL A 106 11.70 3.85 7.96
N SER A 107 10.85 3.59 7.00
CA SER A 107 10.78 2.33 6.26
C SER A 107 11.60 2.45 4.99
N VAL A 108 12.59 1.61 4.81
CA VAL A 108 13.49 1.63 3.64
C VAL A 108 13.28 0.39 2.80
N PRO A 109 13.08 0.53 1.48
CA PRO A 109 12.88 -0.61 0.60
C PRO A 109 14.16 -1.43 0.46
N VAL A 110 13.97 -2.75 0.33
CA VAL A 110 15.06 -3.71 0.08
C VAL A 110 14.96 -4.20 -1.35
N ILE A 111 16.07 -4.12 -2.07
CA ILE A 111 16.20 -4.59 -3.44
C ILE A 111 17.16 -5.77 -3.46
N THR A 112 16.75 -6.88 -4.07
CA THR A 112 17.60 -8.04 -4.29
C THR A 112 18.45 -7.86 -5.54
N GLN A 113 19.73 -8.18 -5.46
CA GLN A 113 20.66 -8.15 -6.57
C GLN A 113 21.16 -9.57 -6.85
N GLY A 114 21.29 -9.92 -8.16
CA GLY A 114 21.73 -11.22 -8.60
C GLY A 114 20.58 -12.22 -8.81
N GLU A 115 20.93 -13.41 -9.31
CA GLU A 115 20.02 -14.54 -9.46
C GLU A 115 20.49 -15.65 -8.56
N SER A 116 19.61 -16.17 -7.70
CA SER A 116 19.97 -17.21 -6.75
C SER A 116 20.31 -18.53 -7.44
N ARG A 117 21.32 -19.24 -6.92
CA ARG A 117 21.66 -20.60 -7.39
C ARG A 117 20.48 -21.56 -7.22
N GLY A 118 19.70 -21.41 -6.17
CA GLY A 118 18.51 -22.22 -5.94
C GLY A 118 17.43 -22.07 -7.01
N VAL A 119 17.35 -20.90 -7.67
CA VAL A 119 16.46 -20.69 -8.84
C VAL A 119 17.07 -21.30 -10.10
N LYS A 120 18.39 -21.12 -10.34
CA LYS A 120 19.06 -21.61 -11.58
C LYS A 120 19.27 -23.10 -11.62
N GLU A 121 19.67 -23.70 -10.50
CA GLU A 121 20.11 -25.11 -10.44
C GLU A 121 19.06 -26.06 -9.90
N GLN A 122 18.08 -25.54 -9.15
CA GLN A 122 17.12 -26.36 -8.41
C GLN A 122 15.66 -26.04 -8.74
N ASP A 123 15.41 -25.22 -9.77
CA ASP A 123 14.06 -24.77 -10.18
C ASP A 123 13.24 -24.20 -9.02
N GLY A 124 13.91 -23.53 -8.06
CA GLY A 124 13.27 -22.85 -6.95
C GLY A 124 12.66 -21.52 -7.36
N LEU A 125 11.77 -20.99 -6.53
CA LEU A 125 11.23 -19.65 -6.65
C LEU A 125 11.82 -18.74 -5.56
N LEU A 126 12.41 -17.61 -5.95
CA LEU A 126 12.82 -16.58 -5.01
C LEU A 126 11.58 -15.76 -4.61
N GLU A 127 11.22 -15.83 -3.33
CA GLU A 127 10.11 -15.05 -2.77
C GLU A 127 10.64 -13.97 -1.84
N LEU A 128 10.22 -12.72 -2.08
CA LEU A 128 10.51 -11.58 -1.24
C LEU A 128 9.36 -11.39 -0.25
N VAL A 129 9.54 -11.80 1.00
CA VAL A 129 8.53 -11.74 2.06
C VAL A 129 8.41 -10.32 2.62
N THR A 130 9.54 -9.75 3.01
CA THR A 130 9.60 -8.39 3.56
C THR A 130 10.29 -7.48 2.55
N ARG A 131 9.54 -6.52 2.02
CA ARG A 131 10.05 -5.58 1.02
C ARG A 131 10.62 -4.31 1.62
N GLU A 132 10.31 -4.02 2.88
CA GLU A 132 10.71 -2.81 3.58
C GLU A 132 11.20 -3.15 4.99
N VAL A 133 12.23 -2.46 5.43
CA VAL A 133 12.81 -2.63 6.75
C VAL A 133 12.78 -1.32 7.51
N MET A 134 12.30 -1.35 8.75
CA MET A 134 12.27 -0.17 9.62
C MET A 134 13.63 0.07 10.25
N ILE A 135 14.14 1.27 10.06
CA ILE A 135 15.41 1.74 10.63
C ILE A 135 15.24 3.06 11.36
N GLU A 136 16.09 3.31 12.33
CA GLU A 136 16.24 4.59 13.03
C GLU A 136 17.56 5.24 12.63
N CYS A 137 17.48 6.42 11.99
CA CYS A 137 18.65 7.17 11.54
C CYS A 137 18.42 8.69 11.62
N LEU A 138 19.44 9.47 11.35
CA LEU A 138 19.28 10.91 11.13
C LEU A 138 18.69 11.16 9.72
N PRO A 139 17.98 12.27 9.53
CA PRO A 139 17.37 12.60 8.23
C PRO A 139 18.36 12.71 7.06
N ASP A 140 19.59 13.09 7.35
CA ASP A 140 20.64 13.23 6.32
C ASP A 140 21.27 11.87 5.93
N ASP A 141 21.11 10.82 6.77
CA ASP A 141 21.73 9.50 6.61
C ASP A 141 20.75 8.43 6.11
N ILE A 142 19.57 8.83 5.65
CA ILE A 142 18.56 7.91 5.11
C ILE A 142 19.08 7.30 3.81
N PRO A 143 19.27 5.96 3.73
CA PRO A 143 19.63 5.30 2.48
C PRO A 143 18.43 5.26 1.51
N GLU A 144 18.69 5.31 0.22
CA GLU A 144 17.64 5.20 -0.80
C GLU A 144 17.02 3.80 -0.81
N HIS A 145 17.85 2.76 -0.70
CA HIS A 145 17.47 1.35 -0.63
C HIS A 145 18.59 0.53 -0.03
N PHE A 146 18.26 -0.66 0.46
CA PHE A 146 19.24 -1.68 0.81
C PHE A 146 19.37 -2.68 -0.33
N THR A 147 20.60 -2.97 -0.72
CA THR A 147 20.88 -3.99 -1.75
C THR A 147 21.30 -5.28 -1.05
N LEU A 148 20.60 -6.37 -1.32
CA LEU A 148 20.95 -7.71 -0.82
C LEU A 148 21.37 -8.60 -1.97
N ASP A 149 22.55 -9.22 -1.85
CA ASP A 149 23.02 -10.22 -2.79
C ASP A 149 22.36 -11.57 -2.48
N VAL A 150 21.61 -12.09 -3.44
CA VAL A 150 20.92 -13.38 -3.34
C VAL A 150 21.61 -14.48 -4.15
N THR A 151 22.78 -14.20 -4.75
CA THR A 151 23.47 -15.10 -5.69
C THR A 151 23.80 -16.46 -5.09
N GLU A 152 24.21 -16.50 -3.82
CA GLU A 152 24.61 -17.75 -3.13
C GLU A 152 23.45 -18.52 -2.48
N LEU A 153 22.22 -17.98 -2.53
CA LEU A 153 21.06 -18.63 -1.92
C LEU A 153 20.69 -19.94 -2.61
N MET A 154 20.63 -21.02 -1.83
CA MET A 154 20.12 -22.32 -2.23
C MET A 154 18.67 -22.52 -1.81
N MET A 155 18.03 -23.56 -2.35
CA MET A 155 16.67 -23.93 -1.97
C MET A 155 16.55 -24.17 -0.46
N GLY A 156 15.52 -23.60 0.16
CA GLY A 156 15.27 -23.70 1.60
C GLY A 156 16.08 -22.72 2.46
N GLN A 157 16.97 -21.92 1.88
CA GLN A 157 17.71 -20.89 2.59
C GLN A 157 16.94 -19.56 2.57
N SER A 158 17.18 -18.75 3.62
CA SER A 158 16.57 -17.42 3.77
C SER A 158 17.59 -16.41 4.24
N ILE A 159 17.45 -15.16 3.77
CA ILE A 159 18.17 -13.99 4.27
C ILE A 159 17.26 -13.28 5.27
N ARG A 160 17.84 -12.87 6.40
CA ARG A 160 17.14 -12.19 7.48
C ARG A 160 17.50 -10.71 7.54
N ALA A 161 16.69 -9.93 8.26
CA ALA A 161 16.94 -8.49 8.45
C ALA A 161 18.27 -8.19 9.15
N GLY A 162 18.76 -9.13 9.98
CA GLY A 162 20.07 -9.03 10.61
C GLY A 162 21.27 -9.14 9.66
N ASP A 163 21.08 -9.70 8.47
CA ASP A 163 22.15 -9.92 7.49
C ASP A 163 22.37 -8.70 6.58
N ILE A 164 21.55 -7.64 6.73
CA ILE A 164 21.69 -6.41 5.96
C ILE A 164 22.96 -5.67 6.38
N PRO A 165 23.82 -5.26 5.44
CA PRO A 165 24.96 -4.39 5.74
C PRO A 165 24.50 -3.00 6.16
N LEU A 166 24.41 -2.72 7.46
CA LEU A 166 24.00 -1.44 7.99
C LEU A 166 25.22 -0.54 8.24
N ALA A 167 25.10 0.75 7.92
CA ALA A 167 26.07 1.74 8.34
C ALA A 167 26.02 1.92 9.88
N PRO A 168 27.15 2.28 10.53
CA PRO A 168 27.22 2.39 11.99
C PRO A 168 26.25 3.42 12.61
N GLU A 169 25.75 4.36 11.83
CA GLU A 169 24.84 5.42 12.25
C GLU A 169 23.37 5.01 12.18
N ILE A 170 23.09 3.87 11.52
CA ILE A 170 21.75 3.34 11.29
C ILE A 170 21.48 2.22 12.31
N LYS A 171 20.35 2.31 13.00
CA LYS A 171 19.89 1.27 13.92
C LYS A 171 18.69 0.53 13.35
N LEU A 172 18.77 -0.80 13.30
CA LEU A 172 17.66 -1.66 12.94
C LEU A 172 16.58 -1.61 14.03
N MET A 173 15.35 -1.28 13.64
CA MET A 173 14.17 -1.32 14.51
C MET A 173 13.30 -2.56 14.28
N SER A 174 13.36 -3.12 13.07
CA SER A 174 12.72 -4.41 12.77
C SER A 174 13.41 -5.54 13.53
N SER A 175 12.66 -6.62 13.83
CA SER A 175 13.27 -7.81 14.41
C SER A 175 14.37 -8.38 13.49
N PRO A 176 15.57 -8.69 14.01
CA PRO A 176 16.66 -9.24 13.21
C PRO A 176 16.33 -10.60 12.59
N ASP A 177 15.37 -11.33 13.19
CA ASP A 177 14.90 -12.63 12.72
C ASP A 177 13.90 -12.57 11.56
N ASN A 178 13.41 -11.38 11.21
CA ASN A 178 12.47 -11.22 10.10
C ASN A 178 13.11 -11.68 8.80
N VAL A 179 12.43 -12.61 8.11
CA VAL A 179 12.87 -13.09 6.80
C VAL A 179 12.58 -12.04 5.74
N ILE A 180 13.60 -11.67 4.98
CA ILE A 180 13.48 -10.74 3.85
C ILE A 180 13.20 -11.50 2.57
N ALA A 181 14.08 -12.45 2.22
CA ALA A 181 13.97 -13.25 1.02
C ALA A 181 14.27 -14.71 1.33
N HIS A 182 13.58 -15.62 0.68
CA HIS A 182 13.87 -17.05 0.74
C HIS A 182 13.61 -17.73 -0.60
N VAL A 183 14.22 -18.90 -0.79
CA VAL A 183 14.03 -19.72 -1.99
C VAL A 183 13.17 -20.92 -1.65
N VAL A 184 12.01 -21.06 -2.30
CA VAL A 184 11.03 -22.14 -2.09
C VAL A 184 11.02 -23.07 -3.28
N ALA A 185 10.81 -24.36 -3.04
CA ALA A 185 10.54 -25.32 -4.10
C ALA A 185 9.15 -25.07 -4.71
N LEU A 186 9.08 -24.99 -6.03
CA LEU A 186 7.80 -24.98 -6.73
C LEU A 186 7.16 -26.38 -6.55
N ARG A 187 6.09 -26.45 -5.79
CA ARG A 187 5.24 -27.64 -5.76
C ARG A 187 4.43 -27.67 -7.05
N GLN A 188 4.85 -28.45 -8.03
CA GLN A 188 3.97 -28.78 -9.15
C GLN A 188 2.76 -29.51 -8.54
N ILE A 189 1.61 -28.86 -8.58
CA ILE A 189 0.34 -29.54 -8.39
C ILE A 189 0.16 -30.33 -9.69
N GLU A 190 0.56 -31.60 -9.68
CA GLU A 190 0.09 -32.54 -10.71
C GLU A 190 -1.44 -32.53 -10.60
N GLU A 191 -2.11 -31.82 -11.52
CA GLU A 191 -3.53 -32.08 -11.77
C GLU A 191 -3.66 -33.58 -12.08
N PRO A 192 -4.45 -34.34 -11.30
CA PRO A 192 -4.71 -35.72 -11.67
C PRO A 192 -5.37 -35.71 -13.05
N ALA A 193 -4.62 -36.13 -14.06
CA ALA A 193 -5.12 -36.34 -15.39
C ALA A 193 -6.36 -37.24 -15.27
N ALA A 194 -7.53 -36.62 -15.44
CA ALA A 194 -8.79 -37.35 -15.55
C ALA A 194 -8.65 -38.33 -16.70
N ALA A 195 -8.53 -39.61 -16.33
CA ALA A 195 -8.53 -40.72 -17.27
C ALA A 195 -9.83 -40.69 -18.07
N VAL A 196 -9.72 -40.25 -19.32
CA VAL A 196 -10.79 -40.37 -20.30
C VAL A 196 -10.78 -41.80 -20.76
N THR A 197 -11.64 -42.63 -20.19
CA THR A 197 -12.00 -43.92 -20.78
C THR A 197 -13.02 -43.69 -21.88
N PRO A 198 -12.74 -44.05 -23.13
CA PRO A 198 -13.76 -44.06 -24.18
C PRO A 198 -14.43 -45.42 -24.19
N GLU A 199 -15.67 -45.52 -23.75
CA GLU A 199 -16.47 -46.71 -24.08
C GLU A 199 -17.70 -46.25 -24.86
N ALA A 200 -17.68 -46.71 -26.10
CA ALA A 200 -18.74 -46.61 -27.09
C ALA A 200 -19.93 -47.51 -26.76
N ALA A 201 -21.11 -46.99 -26.93
CA ALA A 201 -22.23 -47.65 -27.63
C ALA A 201 -23.53 -46.84 -27.50
N ALA A 202 -24.04 -46.43 -28.61
CA ALA A 202 -25.45 -46.01 -28.81
C ALA A 202 -26.31 -47.30 -29.07
N PRO A 203 -27.64 -47.26 -29.32
CA PRO A 203 -28.64 -46.21 -29.20
C PRO A 203 -29.98 -46.69 -28.56
N GLU A 204 -30.94 -45.84 -28.32
CA GLU A 204 -32.33 -45.86 -28.77
C GLU A 204 -33.31 -45.08 -27.85
N ALA A 205 -33.96 -44.16 -28.48
CA ALA A 205 -35.36 -43.79 -28.48
C ALA A 205 -36.20 -43.74 -27.18
N GLY A 206 -36.84 -42.59 -26.99
CA GLY A 206 -38.05 -42.52 -26.17
C GLY A 206 -38.44 -41.12 -25.71
N ALA A 207 -39.32 -40.50 -26.44
CA ALA A 207 -40.04 -39.26 -26.24
C ALA A 207 -40.59 -39.00 -24.83
N GLY A 208 -40.67 -37.70 -24.45
CA GLY A 208 -41.51 -37.27 -23.34
C GLY A 208 -41.23 -35.84 -22.92
N ALA A 209 -41.95 -34.88 -23.49
CA ALA A 209 -42.02 -33.49 -23.07
C ALA A 209 -42.49 -33.37 -21.62
N THR A 210 -41.97 -32.40 -20.87
CA THR A 210 -42.77 -31.41 -20.16
C THR A 210 -41.89 -30.33 -19.52
N THR A 211 -42.23 -29.14 -19.85
CA THR A 211 -41.92 -27.83 -19.30
C THR A 211 -42.08 -27.76 -17.78
N ALA A 212 -41.13 -27.18 -17.08
CA ALA A 212 -41.37 -26.55 -15.77
C ALA A 212 -40.37 -25.42 -15.58
N GLU A 213 -40.86 -24.20 -15.63
CA GLU A 213 -40.19 -22.96 -15.17
C GLU A 213 -39.95 -23.03 -13.66
N PRO A 214 -38.87 -22.44 -13.13
CA PRO A 214 -38.76 -22.23 -11.70
C PRO A 214 -39.35 -20.86 -11.30
N GLU A 215 -40.37 -20.93 -10.46
CA GLU A 215 -40.99 -19.78 -9.79
C GLU A 215 -40.01 -19.00 -8.91
N VAL A 216 -40.03 -17.69 -9.10
CA VAL A 216 -39.34 -16.69 -8.25
C VAL A 216 -40.16 -16.46 -6.97
N ILE A 217 -39.66 -16.87 -5.84
CA ILE A 217 -40.26 -16.58 -4.53
C ILE A 217 -39.94 -15.13 -4.15
N LYS A 218 -40.91 -14.25 -4.31
CA LYS A 218 -41.00 -12.95 -3.64
C LYS A 218 -41.58 -13.16 -2.25
N LYS A 219 -40.75 -13.09 -1.19
CA LYS A 219 -41.26 -12.93 0.17
C LYS A 219 -40.31 -12.03 0.97
N GLY A 220 -40.79 -10.87 1.39
CA GLY A 220 -40.06 -10.04 2.32
C GLY A 220 -40.23 -8.53 2.17
N LYS A 221 -41.49 -8.03 2.16
CA LYS A 221 -41.72 -6.60 2.39
C LYS A 221 -43.11 -6.40 2.95
N LYS A 222 -43.27 -6.66 4.26
CA LYS A 222 -44.46 -6.23 5.00
C LYS A 222 -44.25 -6.49 6.52
N GLU A 223 -43.44 -5.66 7.17
CA GLU A 223 -43.38 -5.57 8.65
C GLU A 223 -42.50 -4.40 9.13
N GLU A 224 -42.70 -3.21 8.58
CA GLU A 224 -42.00 -2.00 9.06
C GLU A 224 -42.87 -0.73 8.94
N GLU A 225 -44.21 -0.87 9.04
CA GLU A 225 -45.11 0.26 8.97
C GLU A 225 -46.13 0.29 10.13
N ALA A 226 -45.84 -0.40 11.26
CA ALA A 226 -46.74 -0.43 12.43
C ALA A 226 -46.11 0.09 13.72
N ALA A 227 -44.94 0.74 13.71
CA ALA A 227 -44.28 1.24 14.92
C ALA A 227 -44.04 2.76 14.96
N ALA A 228 -44.65 3.54 14.05
CA ALA A 228 -44.46 4.99 14.00
C ALA A 228 -45.69 5.84 14.38
N GLU A 229 -46.75 5.26 14.95
CA GLU A 229 -47.98 6.01 15.25
C GLU A 229 -48.38 6.10 16.75
N GLU A 230 -47.52 5.63 17.66
CA GLU A 230 -47.86 5.67 19.10
C GLU A 230 -47.05 6.67 19.98
N THR A 231 -46.31 7.61 19.42
CA THR A 231 -45.59 8.60 20.25
C THR A 231 -45.98 10.06 20.00
N LYS A 232 -47.19 10.34 19.52
CA LYS A 232 -47.73 11.71 19.45
C LYS A 232 -48.99 11.95 20.27
N GLY A 233 -49.04 11.45 21.48
CA GLY A 233 -50.23 11.62 22.34
C GLY A 233 -49.95 11.70 23.82
N LYS A 234 -48.96 12.52 24.28
CA LYS A 234 -48.92 12.96 25.69
C LYS A 234 -47.89 14.06 25.92
N LYS A 235 -48.26 15.30 25.69
CA LYS A 235 -47.88 16.43 26.54
C LYS A 235 -48.79 17.63 26.24
N LYS A 236 -49.72 17.75 27.10
CA LYS A 236 -50.37 19.02 27.42
C LYS A 236 -49.80 19.43 28.77
#